data_4892b7b7d306a16666372ac50aef0b37
#
_entry.id   4892b7b7d306a16666372ac50aef0b37
#
_cell.length_a   1.000
_cell.length_b   1.000
_cell.length_c   1.000
_cell.angle_alpha   90.00
_cell.angle_beta   90.00
_cell.angle_gamma   90.00
#
_symmetry.space_group_name_H-M   'P 1'
#
loop_
_entity.id
_entity.type
_entity.pdbx_description
1 polymer ?
#
loop_
_entity_poly.entity_id
_entity_poly.type
_entity_poly.pdbx_seq_one_letter_code
_entity_poly.pdbx_strand_id
1 'polypeptide(L)'
;MIRSSLVAFALLLGSPLTAQVAAPPPPADEGLSGSVSDESEWQDLGIAIPAFATNADVPTATSAGSTSALGYSLAQVITANLKNNGLFKPVGPDSLPRPAFEQVRAPAFETWSGRSAEMLVQGFVGPGDGNQLLVGCYLYDVALKQQLASAAWQVAPGDWRRAAHKCADMVYARLSGENPFFDSRIAYIAETGPKDRRMKRLAIMDSDGANHRYLTTGQATALTPRYSPDYKSILYLSYFNGQPRIYIYDLETNTQRLLLQSQNPLFAPRWSPDGKWVLYSMAVAGNTDIYKMPAAGGGAIRLTDTPGIDIGGSFSPDGSRIVFESDRSGSQQVYAMNADGSDQRRISFFGGRAATPEWSPRGDQIAFTHVVGNLRIAVMDPSGRGLRYLTDSWQDEAPTWAPNGRIIQFFRTEKGSGKASLWQVDLTGRNERRLQTPVDGSDPAWGPLRP
;
A
#
# COMPACT_ATOMS: atom_id res chain seq x y z
N MET A 1 -31.54 -58.44 -55.20
CA MET A 1 -31.00 -59.47 -54.29
C MET A 1 -31.05 -58.96 -52.87
N ILE A 2 -31.84 -59.64 -52.12
CA ILE A 2 -32.30 -59.37 -50.78
C ILE A 2 -31.14 -59.75 -49.80
N ARG A 3 -30.86 -58.91 -48.82
CA ARG A 3 -30.38 -59.37 -47.52
C ARG A 3 -30.84 -58.47 -46.36
N SER A 4 -31.50 -59.14 -45.48
CA SER A 4 -32.16 -58.67 -44.26
C SER A 4 -31.22 -58.16 -43.20
N SER A 5 -31.63 -57.12 -42.45
CA SER A 5 -30.99 -56.67 -41.25
C SER A 5 -31.78 -57.13 -40.02
N LEU A 6 -31.13 -57.89 -39.16
CA LEU A 6 -31.63 -58.23 -37.81
C LEU A 6 -31.45 -57.04 -36.87
N VAL A 7 -32.53 -56.67 -36.19
CA VAL A 7 -32.54 -55.70 -35.07
C VAL A 7 -32.43 -56.55 -33.79
N ALA A 8 -31.41 -56.29 -33.00
CA ALA A 8 -31.26 -56.86 -31.68
C ALA A 8 -31.73 -55.80 -30.64
N PHE A 9 -32.77 -56.18 -29.90
CA PHE A 9 -33.27 -55.43 -28.74
C PHE A 9 -32.42 -55.78 -27.51
N ALA A 10 -31.69 -54.79 -26.96
CA ALA A 10 -31.01 -54.91 -25.67
C ALA A 10 -31.90 -54.34 -24.55
N LEU A 11 -32.28 -55.18 -23.63
CA LEU A 11 -32.96 -54.78 -22.39
C LEU A 11 -31.95 -54.04 -21.48
N LEU A 12 -32.24 -52.80 -21.15
CA LEU A 12 -31.54 -52.04 -20.12
C LEU A 12 -32.21 -52.33 -18.77
N LEU A 13 -31.54 -53.09 -17.94
CA LEU A 13 -31.85 -53.23 -16.53
C LEU A 13 -31.41 -51.95 -15.78
N GLY A 14 -32.34 -51.18 -15.30
CA GLY A 14 -32.10 -50.00 -14.49
C GLY A 14 -31.57 -50.40 -13.11
N SER A 15 -30.37 -49.91 -12.76
CA SER A 15 -29.87 -49.88 -11.38
C SER A 15 -30.46 -48.71 -10.64
N PRO A 16 -30.82 -48.83 -9.35
CA PRO A 16 -31.37 -47.72 -8.59
C PRO A 16 -30.28 -46.68 -8.32
N LEU A 17 -30.51 -45.42 -8.71
CA LEU A 17 -29.75 -44.24 -8.25
C LEU A 17 -29.93 -44.13 -6.72
N THR A 18 -28.89 -44.48 -5.98
CA THR A 18 -28.75 -44.07 -4.60
C THR A 18 -28.42 -42.55 -4.61
N ALA A 19 -29.35 -41.75 -4.16
CA ALA A 19 -29.10 -40.32 -3.93
C ALA A 19 -28.02 -40.22 -2.84
N GLN A 20 -26.83 -39.79 -3.24
CA GLN A 20 -25.77 -39.37 -2.32
C GLN A 20 -26.25 -38.10 -1.63
N VAL A 21 -26.64 -38.22 -0.38
CA VAL A 21 -26.90 -37.05 0.50
C VAL A 21 -25.55 -36.32 0.66
N ALA A 22 -25.45 -35.14 0.09
CA ALA A 22 -24.27 -34.28 0.28
C ALA A 22 -24.10 -34.02 1.79
N ALA A 23 -22.89 -34.21 2.30
CA ALA A 23 -22.55 -33.86 3.67
C ALA A 23 -22.87 -32.38 3.88
N PRO A 24 -23.41 -32.00 5.07
CA PRO A 24 -23.63 -30.60 5.38
C PRO A 24 -22.28 -29.85 5.28
N PRO A 25 -22.27 -28.59 4.77
CA PRO A 25 -21.06 -27.78 4.79
C PRO A 25 -20.55 -27.65 6.25
N PRO A 26 -19.22 -27.57 6.45
CA PRO A 26 -18.67 -27.33 7.77
C PRO A 26 -19.29 -26.03 8.33
N PRO A 27 -19.50 -25.95 9.66
CA PRO A 27 -20.02 -24.75 10.28
C PRO A 27 -19.12 -23.58 9.85
N ALA A 28 -19.74 -22.52 9.39
CA ALA A 28 -19.05 -21.27 9.10
C ALA A 28 -18.27 -20.89 10.36
N ASP A 29 -16.99 -20.67 10.18
CA ASP A 29 -16.13 -20.07 11.20
C ASP A 29 -16.83 -18.79 11.68
N GLU A 30 -17.30 -18.77 12.92
CA GLU A 30 -17.85 -17.58 13.55
C GLU A 30 -16.71 -16.61 13.88
N GLY A 31 -16.01 -16.17 12.84
CA GLY A 31 -15.26 -14.93 12.87
C GLY A 31 -16.26 -13.81 13.12
N LEU A 32 -15.97 -12.94 14.05
CA LEU A 32 -16.74 -11.74 14.38
C LEU A 32 -17.11 -10.98 13.09
N SER A 33 -18.22 -11.36 12.47
CA SER A 33 -18.84 -10.64 11.37
C SER A 33 -19.71 -9.55 11.97
N GLY A 34 -19.08 -8.45 12.36
CA GLY A 34 -19.79 -7.21 12.61
C GLY A 34 -20.28 -6.67 11.28
N SER A 35 -21.54 -6.81 10.95
CA SER A 35 -22.17 -5.99 9.92
C SER A 35 -22.12 -4.55 10.40
N VAL A 36 -21.34 -3.70 9.73
CA VAL A 36 -21.39 -2.25 9.93
C VAL A 36 -22.72 -1.78 9.35
N SER A 37 -23.77 -1.73 10.19
CA SER A 37 -24.94 -0.93 9.90
C SER A 37 -24.58 0.53 10.15
N ASP A 38 -24.94 1.41 9.21
CA ASP A 38 -24.83 2.86 9.33
C ASP A 38 -25.33 3.34 10.68
N GLU A 39 -24.57 4.26 11.31
CA GLU A 39 -24.90 5.06 12.51
C GLU A 39 -24.48 4.53 13.88
N SER A 40 -23.83 3.42 14.06
CA SER A 40 -23.19 3.14 15.35
C SER A 40 -21.90 3.95 15.50
N GLU A 41 -21.81 4.76 16.55
CA GLU A 41 -20.57 5.41 16.99
C GLU A 41 -19.46 4.37 17.05
N TRP A 42 -18.39 4.57 16.28
CA TRP A 42 -17.18 3.76 16.34
C TRP A 42 -16.65 3.84 17.78
N GLN A 43 -16.81 2.77 18.54
CA GLN A 43 -16.08 2.62 19.79
C GLN A 43 -14.62 2.32 19.40
N ASP A 44 -13.78 3.35 19.40
CA ASP A 44 -12.34 3.21 19.18
C ASP A 44 -11.78 2.27 20.25
N LEU A 45 -11.26 1.11 19.83
CA LEU A 45 -10.67 0.14 20.75
C LEU A 45 -9.49 0.74 21.50
N GLY A 46 -9.58 0.83 22.81
CA GLY A 46 -8.54 1.36 23.69
C GLY A 46 -7.35 0.41 23.81
N ILE A 47 -6.14 0.89 23.51
CA ILE A 47 -4.93 0.08 23.59
C ILE A 47 -3.89 0.78 24.46
N ALA A 48 -3.50 0.19 25.59
CA ALA A 48 -2.38 0.69 26.39
C ALA A 48 -1.03 0.21 25.81
N ILE A 49 -0.10 1.13 25.61
CA ILE A 49 1.23 0.86 25.03
C ILE A 49 2.30 1.51 25.92
N PRO A 50 2.68 0.92 27.06
CA PRO A 50 3.76 1.43 27.91
C PRO A 50 5.12 1.31 27.21
N ALA A 51 6.10 2.08 27.68
CA ALA A 51 7.47 1.92 27.23
C ALA A 51 7.94 0.46 27.41
N PHE A 52 8.61 -0.08 26.40
CA PHE A 52 9.13 -1.45 26.44
C PHE A 52 10.16 -1.61 27.55
N ALA A 53 10.09 -2.73 28.23
CA ALA A 53 10.99 -3.06 29.33
C ALA A 53 12.38 -3.44 28.82
N THR A 54 13.38 -3.36 29.71
CA THR A 54 14.71 -3.93 29.48
C THR A 54 15.17 -4.65 30.73
N ASN A 55 15.86 -5.77 30.57
CA ASN A 55 16.44 -6.49 31.70
C ASN A 55 17.62 -5.73 32.33
N ALA A 56 18.37 -5.00 31.50
CA ALA A 56 19.45 -4.11 31.93
C ALA A 56 19.50 -2.91 30.96
N ASP A 57 19.72 -1.72 31.52
CA ASP A 57 19.89 -0.54 30.66
C ASP A 57 21.34 -0.48 30.16
N VAL A 58 21.52 -0.82 28.91
CA VAL A 58 22.83 -0.87 28.25
C VAL A 58 22.88 0.10 27.06
N PRO A 59 24.06 0.64 26.73
CA PRO A 59 24.25 1.47 25.55
C PRO A 59 23.86 0.72 24.27
N THR A 60 23.25 1.44 23.32
CA THR A 60 22.92 0.92 21.99
C THR A 60 23.56 1.80 20.91
N ALA A 61 23.83 1.21 19.74
CA ALA A 61 24.28 1.95 18.56
C ALA A 61 23.09 2.62 17.82
N THR A 62 22.07 3.05 18.54
CA THR A 62 20.92 3.78 18.01
C THR A 62 20.95 5.25 18.45
N SER A 63 20.18 6.11 17.78
CA SER A 63 20.00 7.51 18.20
C SER A 63 19.33 7.65 19.58
N ALA A 64 18.70 6.61 20.09
CA ALA A 64 18.11 6.59 21.43
C ALA A 64 19.16 6.51 22.56
N GLY A 65 20.36 5.99 22.27
CA GLY A 65 21.48 5.92 23.19
C GLY A 65 21.49 4.68 24.08
N SER A 66 20.38 4.30 24.73
CA SER A 66 20.31 3.13 25.61
C SER A 66 19.08 2.26 25.32
N THR A 67 19.08 1.01 25.83
CA THR A 67 17.93 0.10 25.70
C THR A 67 16.69 0.64 26.42
N SER A 68 16.85 1.35 27.52
CA SER A 68 15.73 1.98 28.23
C SER A 68 15.09 3.09 27.39
N ALA A 69 15.88 3.99 26.81
CA ALA A 69 15.40 5.04 25.95
C ALA A 69 14.83 4.50 24.63
N LEU A 70 15.43 3.43 24.11
CA LEU A 70 14.93 2.74 22.92
C LEU A 70 13.57 2.07 23.17
N GLY A 71 13.35 1.47 24.35
CA GLY A 71 12.06 0.91 24.74
C GLY A 71 10.93 1.95 24.74
N TYR A 72 11.22 3.17 25.14
CA TYR A 72 10.30 4.30 25.04
C TYR A 72 10.04 4.68 23.57
N SER A 73 11.10 4.79 22.76
CA SER A 73 10.99 5.14 21.33
C SER A 73 10.22 4.09 20.53
N LEU A 74 10.38 2.79 20.82
CA LEU A 74 9.61 1.70 20.22
C LEU A 74 8.10 1.89 20.48
N ALA A 75 7.73 2.12 21.75
CA ALA A 75 6.34 2.35 22.14
C ALA A 75 5.73 3.59 21.47
N GLN A 76 6.50 4.68 21.31
CA GLN A 76 6.06 5.87 20.59
C GLN A 76 5.72 5.56 19.14
N VAL A 77 6.58 4.82 18.41
CA VAL A 77 6.34 4.46 17.01
C VAL A 77 5.11 3.55 16.88
N ILE A 78 4.98 2.55 17.75
CA ILE A 78 3.81 1.66 17.75
C ILE A 78 2.52 2.44 18.01
N THR A 79 2.54 3.32 19.02
CA THR A 79 1.40 4.20 19.34
C THR A 79 1.01 5.07 18.16
N ALA A 80 1.98 5.72 17.49
CA ALA A 80 1.73 6.54 16.33
C ALA A 80 1.13 5.74 15.16
N ASN A 81 1.67 4.55 14.86
CA ASN A 81 1.17 3.67 13.81
C ASN A 81 -0.29 3.27 14.07
N LEU A 82 -0.59 2.77 15.27
CA LEU A 82 -1.92 2.33 15.64
C LEU A 82 -2.93 3.50 15.76
N LYS A 83 -2.49 4.68 16.15
CA LYS A 83 -3.33 5.89 16.13
C LYS A 83 -3.68 6.32 14.70
N ASN A 84 -2.68 6.27 13.82
CA ASN A 84 -2.78 6.84 12.48
C ASN A 84 -3.61 6.00 11.50
N ASN A 85 -3.99 4.76 11.84
CA ASN A 85 -4.89 3.96 11.01
C ASN A 85 -6.38 4.26 11.25
N GLY A 86 -6.72 4.98 12.31
CA GLY A 86 -8.09 5.41 12.61
C GLY A 86 -9.01 4.34 13.22
N LEU A 87 -8.52 3.11 13.45
CA LEU A 87 -9.31 2.01 14.04
C LEU A 87 -9.14 1.90 15.56
N PHE A 88 -8.07 2.46 16.12
CA PHE A 88 -7.68 2.26 17.51
C PHE A 88 -7.47 3.57 18.24
N LYS A 89 -7.63 3.51 19.57
CA LYS A 89 -7.38 4.59 20.50
C LYS A 89 -6.20 4.27 21.43
N PRO A 90 -4.97 4.27 20.90
CA PRO A 90 -3.81 3.93 21.70
C PRO A 90 -3.49 5.03 22.73
N VAL A 91 -3.09 4.60 23.94
CA VAL A 91 -2.64 5.43 25.05
C VAL A 91 -1.21 5.02 25.42
N GLY A 92 -0.35 5.98 25.59
CA GLY A 92 1.04 5.78 26.03
C GLY A 92 2.07 6.31 25.03
N PRO A 93 3.38 6.16 25.32
CA PRO A 93 3.97 5.66 26.57
C PRO A 93 3.98 6.67 27.74
N ASP A 94 3.77 7.97 27.47
CA ASP A 94 4.04 9.06 28.45
C ASP A 94 3.21 8.97 29.73
N SER A 95 1.96 8.55 29.61
CA SER A 95 1.00 8.50 30.71
C SER A 95 0.92 7.12 31.39
N LEU A 96 1.76 6.17 30.99
CA LEU A 96 1.70 4.79 31.46
C LEU A 96 2.94 4.40 32.26
N PRO A 97 2.80 3.59 33.34
CA PRO A 97 3.93 3.04 34.05
C PRO A 97 4.68 2.07 33.16
N ARG A 98 6.02 2.10 33.22
CA ARG A 98 6.85 1.10 32.54
C ARG A 98 6.75 -0.22 33.31
N PRO A 99 6.42 -1.35 32.65
CA PRO A 99 6.43 -2.66 33.31
C PRO A 99 7.85 -3.10 33.66
N ALA A 100 8.00 -3.86 34.75
CA ALA A 100 9.22 -4.62 35.01
C ALA A 100 9.43 -5.68 33.91
N PHE A 101 10.68 -6.09 33.67
CA PHE A 101 11.00 -7.04 32.59
C PHE A 101 10.22 -8.37 32.72
N GLU A 102 10.10 -8.88 33.95
CA GLU A 102 9.36 -10.12 34.26
C GLU A 102 7.85 -9.98 33.98
N GLN A 103 7.31 -8.77 34.11
CA GLN A 103 5.90 -8.49 33.87
C GLN A 103 5.52 -8.45 32.38
N VAL A 104 6.51 -8.43 31.47
CA VAL A 104 6.22 -8.42 30.04
C VAL A 104 5.48 -9.69 29.60
N ARG A 105 5.84 -10.84 30.18
CA ARG A 105 5.20 -12.13 29.88
C ARG A 105 4.14 -12.56 30.90
N ALA A 106 4.07 -11.87 32.02
CA ALA A 106 3.11 -12.10 33.09
C ALA A 106 2.55 -10.75 33.59
N PRO A 107 1.70 -10.07 32.80
CA PRO A 107 1.22 -8.74 33.13
C PRO A 107 0.47 -8.66 34.46
N ALA A 108 0.73 -7.61 35.24
CA ALA A 108 -0.11 -7.24 36.38
C ALA A 108 -1.41 -6.58 35.83
N PHE A 109 -2.37 -7.38 35.38
CA PHE A 109 -3.58 -6.90 34.69
C PHE A 109 -4.37 -5.87 35.49
N GLU A 110 -4.35 -5.94 36.81
CA GLU A 110 -4.98 -4.97 37.72
C GLU A 110 -4.44 -3.55 37.53
N THR A 111 -3.19 -3.40 37.12
CA THR A 111 -2.59 -2.09 36.79
C THR A 111 -3.23 -1.47 35.55
N TRP A 112 -3.72 -2.28 34.64
CA TRP A 112 -4.23 -1.86 33.32
C TRP A 112 -5.75 -1.76 33.28
N SER A 113 -6.44 -2.60 34.07
CA SER A 113 -7.89 -2.50 34.27
C SER A 113 -8.24 -1.13 34.85
N GLY A 114 -9.21 -0.45 34.29
CA GLY A 114 -9.61 0.91 34.72
C GLY A 114 -8.83 2.08 34.06
N ARG A 115 -7.91 1.81 33.14
CA ARG A 115 -7.21 2.84 32.35
C ARG A 115 -7.84 3.05 30.96
N SER A 116 -9.11 2.70 30.80
CA SER A 116 -9.84 2.81 29.51
C SER A 116 -9.13 2.08 28.37
N ALA A 117 -8.44 0.98 28.67
CA ALA A 117 -7.75 0.16 27.70
C ALA A 117 -8.29 -1.28 27.80
N GLU A 118 -8.89 -1.74 26.71
CA GLU A 118 -9.33 -3.12 26.57
C GLU A 118 -8.17 -4.03 26.20
N MET A 119 -7.18 -3.48 25.52
CA MET A 119 -5.99 -4.18 25.04
C MET A 119 -4.72 -3.61 25.66
N LEU A 120 -3.71 -4.46 25.80
CA LEU A 120 -2.38 -4.07 26.29
C LEU A 120 -1.32 -4.60 25.33
N VAL A 121 -0.46 -3.70 24.83
CA VAL A 121 0.74 -4.03 24.09
C VAL A 121 1.93 -3.81 24.99
N GLN A 122 2.59 -4.89 25.41
CA GLN A 122 3.85 -4.84 26.15
C GLN A 122 4.98 -5.45 25.35
N GLY A 123 6.20 -5.03 25.66
CA GLY A 123 7.37 -5.59 24.99
C GLY A 123 8.65 -5.39 25.78
N PHE A 124 9.69 -5.97 25.26
CA PHE A 124 11.04 -5.77 25.78
C PHE A 124 12.02 -5.48 24.66
N VAL A 125 13.13 -4.84 25.02
CA VAL A 125 14.29 -4.64 24.16
C VAL A 125 15.57 -4.91 24.94
N GLY A 126 16.49 -5.59 24.28
CA GLY A 126 17.82 -5.90 24.84
C GLY A 126 18.84 -6.22 23.76
N PRO A 127 20.08 -6.53 24.16
CA PRO A 127 21.07 -7.07 23.23
C PRO A 127 20.59 -8.38 22.60
N GLY A 128 20.78 -8.51 21.30
CA GLY A 128 20.61 -9.74 20.54
C GLY A 128 21.96 -10.38 20.19
N ASP A 129 21.94 -11.37 19.30
CA ASP A 129 23.14 -12.04 18.83
C ASP A 129 24.01 -11.10 17.98
N GLY A 130 25.31 -11.19 18.14
CA GLY A 130 26.25 -10.30 17.48
C GLY A 130 26.03 -8.83 17.89
N ASN A 131 25.92 -7.94 16.93
CA ASN A 131 25.64 -6.52 17.18
C ASN A 131 24.18 -6.17 16.89
N GLN A 132 23.25 -7.11 17.13
CA GLN A 132 21.82 -6.89 16.89
C GLN A 132 21.08 -6.52 18.18
N LEU A 133 19.87 -6.03 18.02
CA LEU A 133 18.90 -5.82 19.08
C LEU A 133 17.86 -6.94 19.02
N LEU A 134 17.49 -7.48 20.18
CA LEU A 134 16.34 -8.38 20.33
C LEU A 134 15.15 -7.57 20.86
N VAL A 135 14.05 -7.55 20.09
CA VAL A 135 12.82 -6.86 20.46
C VAL A 135 11.68 -7.87 20.52
N GLY A 136 11.03 -8.00 21.67
CA GLY A 136 9.83 -8.83 21.86
C GLY A 136 8.60 -7.95 22.00
N CYS A 137 7.48 -8.38 21.42
CA CYS A 137 6.19 -7.70 21.45
C CYS A 137 5.08 -8.70 21.79
N TYR A 138 4.18 -8.31 22.69
CA TYR A 138 3.08 -9.14 23.20
C TYR A 138 1.80 -8.30 23.21
N LEU A 139 0.71 -8.88 22.76
CA LEU A 139 -0.64 -8.32 22.80
C LEU A 139 -1.49 -9.14 23.78
N TYR A 140 -2.15 -8.45 24.69
CA TYR A 140 -3.04 -9.05 25.68
C TYR A 140 -4.43 -8.41 25.63
N ASP A 141 -5.45 -9.23 25.88
CA ASP A 141 -6.77 -8.80 26.32
C ASP A 141 -6.73 -8.57 27.83
N VAL A 142 -7.05 -7.37 28.27
CA VAL A 142 -6.97 -6.97 29.69
C VAL A 142 -8.09 -7.58 30.51
N ALA A 143 -9.30 -7.65 29.96
CA ALA A 143 -10.48 -8.18 30.65
C ALA A 143 -10.42 -9.71 30.78
N LEU A 144 -10.05 -10.38 29.70
CA LEU A 144 -9.91 -11.84 29.68
C LEU A 144 -8.59 -12.32 30.31
N LYS A 145 -7.65 -11.42 30.60
CA LYS A 145 -6.30 -11.71 31.10
C LYS A 145 -5.55 -12.73 30.22
N GLN A 146 -5.75 -12.63 28.91
CA GLN A 146 -5.26 -13.59 27.92
C GLN A 146 -4.27 -12.96 26.94
N GLN A 147 -3.20 -13.69 26.61
CA GLN A 147 -2.32 -13.33 25.49
C GLN A 147 -3.00 -13.65 24.16
N LEU A 148 -3.13 -12.66 23.30
CA LEU A 148 -3.72 -12.79 21.96
C LEU A 148 -2.72 -13.05 20.85
N ALA A 149 -1.50 -12.46 20.97
CA ALA A 149 -0.42 -12.62 20.01
C ALA A 149 0.94 -12.28 20.66
N SER A 150 2.01 -12.83 20.10
CA SER A 150 3.38 -12.42 20.44
C SER A 150 4.33 -12.73 19.30
N ALA A 151 5.41 -11.94 19.21
CA ALA A 151 6.53 -12.16 18.31
C ALA A 151 7.81 -11.53 18.87
N ALA A 152 8.96 -11.99 18.38
CA ALA A 152 10.25 -11.39 18.67
C ALA A 152 11.09 -11.30 17.40
N TRP A 153 11.89 -10.26 17.29
CA TRP A 153 12.72 -9.99 16.12
C TRP A 153 14.14 -9.62 16.55
N GLN A 154 15.11 -10.12 15.83
CA GLN A 154 16.46 -9.60 15.85
C GLN A 154 16.62 -8.59 14.70
N VAL A 155 17.07 -7.38 15.02
CA VAL A 155 17.23 -6.29 14.05
C VAL A 155 18.56 -5.58 14.25
N ALA A 156 19.14 -5.09 13.15
CA ALA A 156 20.29 -4.21 13.26
C ALA A 156 19.91 -2.92 14.03
N PRO A 157 20.84 -2.30 14.79
CA PRO A 157 20.54 -1.06 15.52
C PRO A 157 19.97 0.06 14.64
N GLY A 158 20.43 0.19 13.39
CA GLY A 158 19.88 1.16 12.43
C GLY A 158 18.46 0.88 11.98
N ASP A 159 17.99 -0.36 12.11
CA ASP A 159 16.67 -0.83 11.68
C ASP A 159 15.67 -1.00 12.85
N TRP A 160 15.96 -0.46 14.03
CA TRP A 160 15.13 -0.64 15.23
C TRP A 160 13.65 -0.26 15.00
N ARG A 161 13.37 0.76 14.18
CA ARG A 161 11.99 1.17 13.84
C ARG A 161 11.23 0.07 13.13
N ARG A 162 11.92 -0.79 12.36
CA ARG A 162 11.33 -1.95 11.71
C ARG A 162 10.69 -2.91 12.73
N ALA A 163 11.33 -3.14 13.87
CA ALA A 163 10.73 -3.95 14.93
C ALA A 163 9.45 -3.32 15.50
N ALA A 164 9.42 -1.99 15.64
CA ALA A 164 8.21 -1.28 16.05
C ALA A 164 7.07 -1.39 15.00
N HIS A 165 7.39 -1.25 13.71
CA HIS A 165 6.41 -1.43 12.63
C HIS A 165 5.87 -2.87 12.59
N LYS A 166 6.74 -3.89 12.71
CA LYS A 166 6.32 -5.29 12.79
C LYS A 166 5.45 -5.59 14.02
N CYS A 167 5.73 -4.95 15.16
CA CYS A 167 4.87 -5.06 16.34
C CYS A 167 3.48 -4.44 16.07
N ALA A 168 3.45 -3.24 15.49
CA ALA A 168 2.18 -2.59 15.10
C ALA A 168 1.42 -3.43 14.07
N ASP A 169 2.10 -4.04 13.09
CA ASP A 169 1.54 -4.94 12.10
C ASP A 169 0.90 -6.18 12.74
N MET A 170 1.59 -6.81 13.71
CA MET A 170 1.06 -7.96 14.45
C MET A 170 -0.22 -7.58 15.23
N VAL A 171 -0.19 -6.45 15.92
CA VAL A 171 -1.34 -5.94 16.68
C VAL A 171 -2.51 -5.62 15.75
N TYR A 172 -2.24 -4.88 14.68
CA TYR A 172 -3.24 -4.50 13.69
C TYR A 172 -3.91 -5.72 13.05
N ALA A 173 -3.11 -6.65 12.53
CA ALA A 173 -3.62 -7.86 11.89
C ALA A 173 -4.45 -8.72 12.86
N ARG A 174 -4.00 -8.86 14.13
CA ARG A 174 -4.72 -9.68 15.12
C ARG A 174 -6.05 -9.06 15.54
N LEU A 175 -6.16 -7.74 15.64
CA LEU A 175 -7.35 -7.07 16.11
C LEU A 175 -8.34 -6.74 14.99
N SER A 176 -7.87 -6.37 13.80
CA SER A 176 -8.73 -6.00 12.68
C SER A 176 -9.06 -7.15 11.73
N GLY A 177 -8.29 -8.25 11.74
CA GLY A 177 -8.37 -9.31 10.72
C GLY A 177 -7.83 -8.90 9.35
N GLU A 178 -7.28 -7.71 9.21
CA GLU A 178 -6.76 -7.17 7.94
C GLU A 178 -5.26 -7.45 7.76
N ASN A 179 -4.80 -7.44 6.52
CA ASN A 179 -3.39 -7.60 6.22
C ASN A 179 -2.55 -6.43 6.78
N PRO A 180 -1.33 -6.68 7.26
CA PRO A 180 -0.42 -5.65 7.76
C PRO A 180 0.05 -4.69 6.65
N PHE A 181 0.58 -3.50 7.05
CA PHE A 181 1.09 -2.51 6.10
C PHE A 181 2.13 -1.53 6.67
N PHE A 182 2.40 -1.54 7.97
CA PHE A 182 3.30 -0.55 8.60
C PHE A 182 4.77 -0.79 8.27
N ASP A 183 5.24 -2.07 8.20
CA ASP A 183 6.63 -2.38 7.79
C ASP A 183 6.79 -2.27 6.27
N SER A 184 6.49 -1.11 5.73
CA SER A 184 6.61 -0.76 4.32
C SER A 184 7.30 0.59 4.15
N ARG A 185 7.60 0.97 2.92
CA ARG A 185 8.21 2.26 2.57
C ARG A 185 7.44 2.98 1.47
N ILE A 186 7.64 4.28 1.44
CA ILE A 186 7.08 5.17 0.44
C ILE A 186 8.24 5.72 -0.39
N ALA A 187 8.14 5.57 -1.71
CA ALA A 187 8.93 6.35 -2.65
C ALA A 187 8.13 7.59 -3.06
N TYR A 188 8.80 8.70 -3.27
CA TYR A 188 8.13 9.92 -3.71
C TYR A 188 9.10 10.86 -4.40
N ILE A 189 8.59 11.90 -5.03
CA ILE A 189 9.39 12.96 -5.62
C ILE A 189 9.52 14.10 -4.63
N ALA A 190 10.70 14.25 -4.08
CA ALA A 190 11.06 15.36 -3.20
C ALA A 190 11.38 16.61 -4.00
N GLU A 191 10.68 17.70 -3.76
CA GLU A 191 10.74 18.94 -4.52
C GLU A 191 11.36 20.06 -3.72
N THR A 192 12.35 20.75 -4.30
CA THR A 192 13.01 21.91 -3.67
C THR A 192 13.21 23.02 -4.68
N GLY A 193 13.36 24.26 -4.20
CA GLY A 193 13.56 25.43 -5.05
C GLY A 193 12.27 26.14 -5.48
N PRO A 194 12.37 27.27 -6.18
CA PRO A 194 11.23 28.05 -6.62
C PRO A 194 10.40 27.33 -7.69
N LYS A 195 9.14 27.71 -7.85
CA LYS A 195 8.14 27.03 -8.70
C LYS A 195 8.60 26.87 -10.17
N ASP A 196 9.31 27.85 -10.70
CA ASP A 196 9.82 27.88 -12.09
C ASP A 196 11.09 27.07 -12.31
N ARG A 197 11.79 26.66 -11.23
CA ARG A 197 13.07 25.92 -11.28
C ARG A 197 13.14 24.88 -10.18
N ARG A 198 12.08 24.10 -10.00
CA ARG A 198 12.05 23.03 -9.00
C ARG A 198 13.01 21.91 -9.33
N MET A 199 13.86 21.59 -8.36
CA MET A 199 14.66 20.36 -8.39
C MET A 199 13.78 19.21 -7.88
N LYS A 200 13.64 18.18 -8.68
CA LYS A 200 12.82 16.99 -8.40
C LYS A 200 13.71 15.78 -8.25
N ARG A 201 13.75 15.20 -7.05
CA ARG A 201 14.62 14.07 -6.69
C ARG A 201 13.79 12.88 -6.25
N LEU A 202 14.19 11.69 -6.70
CA LEU A 202 13.65 10.46 -6.14
C LEU A 202 14.12 10.33 -4.68
N ALA A 203 13.18 10.10 -3.77
CA ALA A 203 13.42 9.89 -2.36
C ALA A 203 12.60 8.71 -1.83
N ILE A 204 13.03 8.13 -0.72
CA ILE A 204 12.29 7.12 0.03
C ILE A 204 12.25 7.46 1.52
N MET A 205 11.24 6.93 2.20
CA MET A 205 11.07 7.02 3.66
C MET A 205 10.25 5.83 4.16
N ASP A 206 10.24 5.57 5.45
CA ASP A 206 9.34 4.59 6.05
C ASP A 206 7.86 5.07 5.95
N SER A 207 6.91 4.18 6.11
CA SER A 207 5.47 4.46 5.94
C SER A 207 4.94 5.59 6.85
N ASP A 208 5.66 5.89 7.94
CA ASP A 208 5.36 6.97 8.89
C ASP A 208 6.14 8.27 8.64
N GLY A 209 6.95 8.33 7.56
CA GLY A 209 7.74 9.50 7.17
C GLY A 209 9.17 9.53 7.74
N ALA A 210 9.53 8.58 8.61
CA ALA A 210 10.89 8.50 9.15
C ALA A 210 11.90 7.95 8.14
N ASN A 211 13.19 8.00 8.49
CA ASN A 211 14.30 7.44 7.71
C ASN A 211 14.35 7.92 6.24
N HIS A 212 14.00 9.20 6.05
CA HIS A 212 14.07 9.83 4.75
C HIS A 212 15.47 9.80 4.16
N ARG A 213 15.58 9.43 2.89
CA ARG A 213 16.82 9.57 2.11
C ARG A 213 16.55 9.84 0.63
N TYR A 214 17.41 10.63 0.01
CA TYR A 214 17.41 10.81 -1.44
C TYR A 214 18.10 9.62 -2.13
N LEU A 215 17.54 9.18 -3.26
CA LEU A 215 18.13 8.16 -4.12
C LEU A 215 18.80 8.78 -5.34
N THR A 216 18.42 10.00 -5.74
CA THR A 216 19.02 10.72 -6.87
C THR A 216 19.52 12.09 -6.43
N THR A 217 20.51 12.62 -7.15
CA THR A 217 21.18 13.90 -6.83
C THR A 217 20.36 15.13 -7.23
N GLY A 218 19.41 15.00 -8.17
CA GLY A 218 18.66 16.12 -8.75
C GLY A 218 19.29 16.76 -9.98
N GLN A 219 20.37 16.21 -10.53
CA GLN A 219 20.93 16.64 -11.81
C GLN A 219 19.99 16.38 -12.99
N ALA A 220 19.12 15.38 -12.86
CA ALA A 220 18.04 15.10 -13.76
C ALA A 220 16.70 15.12 -13.00
N THR A 221 15.64 15.60 -13.65
CA THR A 221 14.29 15.54 -13.09
C THR A 221 13.85 14.10 -12.93
N ALA A 222 13.45 13.69 -11.73
CA ALA A 222 12.82 12.40 -11.46
C ALA A 222 11.30 12.56 -11.32
N LEU A 223 10.51 11.59 -11.79
CA LEU A 223 9.04 11.61 -11.81
C LEU A 223 8.48 10.18 -11.62
N THR A 224 7.26 10.09 -11.16
CA THR A 224 6.41 8.89 -11.14
C THR A 224 7.11 7.61 -10.70
N PRO A 225 7.67 7.57 -9.47
CA PRO A 225 8.35 6.37 -8.97
C PRO A 225 7.35 5.23 -8.73
N ARG A 226 7.81 3.96 -8.83
CA ARG A 226 7.01 2.77 -8.49
C ARG A 226 7.91 1.66 -7.97
N TYR A 227 7.58 1.12 -6.80
CA TYR A 227 8.26 -0.07 -6.28
C TYR A 227 8.02 -1.28 -7.16
N SER A 228 9.06 -2.12 -7.30
CA SER A 228 8.89 -3.49 -7.81
C SER A 228 8.09 -4.34 -6.80
N PRO A 229 7.34 -5.35 -7.27
CA PRO A 229 6.56 -6.21 -6.38
C PRO A 229 7.39 -6.96 -5.32
N ASP A 230 8.66 -7.23 -5.61
CA ASP A 230 9.61 -7.89 -4.71
C ASP A 230 10.33 -6.91 -3.75
N TYR A 231 9.95 -5.64 -3.72
CA TYR A 231 10.56 -4.58 -2.91
C TYR A 231 12.01 -4.20 -3.25
N LYS A 232 12.66 -4.86 -4.19
CA LYS A 232 14.11 -4.67 -4.42
C LYS A 232 14.47 -3.47 -5.26
N SER A 233 13.53 -2.97 -6.06
CA SER A 233 13.82 -1.91 -7.04
C SER A 233 12.74 -0.83 -7.08
N ILE A 234 13.11 0.33 -7.63
CA ILE A 234 12.19 1.40 -7.95
C ILE A 234 12.32 1.74 -9.44
N LEU A 235 11.21 1.61 -10.15
CA LEU A 235 11.05 2.10 -11.51
C LEU A 235 10.71 3.59 -11.46
N TYR A 236 11.33 4.42 -12.29
CA TYR A 236 11.00 5.84 -12.35
C TYR A 236 11.31 6.46 -13.71
N LEU A 237 10.60 7.52 -14.04
CA LEU A 237 10.85 8.34 -15.21
C LEU A 237 11.86 9.45 -14.86
N SER A 238 12.75 9.75 -15.77
CA SER A 238 13.71 10.84 -15.64
C SER A 238 13.88 11.60 -16.94
N TYR A 239 14.11 12.90 -16.82
CA TYR A 239 14.51 13.75 -17.95
C TYR A 239 15.95 14.20 -17.73
N PHE A 240 16.85 13.71 -18.58
CA PHE A 240 18.25 14.13 -18.59
C PHE A 240 18.58 14.76 -19.95
N ASN A 241 19.07 16.00 -19.94
CA ASN A 241 19.29 16.79 -21.16
C ASN A 241 18.07 16.85 -22.10
N GLY A 242 16.88 16.99 -21.51
CA GLY A 242 15.61 17.06 -22.24
C GLY A 242 15.09 15.72 -22.79
N GLN A 243 15.85 14.62 -22.67
CA GLN A 243 15.45 13.31 -23.16
C GLN A 243 14.76 12.47 -22.06
N PRO A 244 13.55 11.93 -22.32
CA PRO A 244 12.86 11.05 -21.38
C PRO A 244 13.53 9.68 -21.34
N ARG A 245 13.69 9.17 -20.11
CA ARG A 245 14.31 7.89 -19.83
C ARG A 245 13.56 7.19 -18.70
N ILE A 246 13.39 5.90 -18.82
CA ILE A 246 12.90 5.05 -17.73
C ILE A 246 14.08 4.29 -17.14
N TYR A 247 14.26 4.41 -15.83
CA TYR A 247 15.30 3.75 -15.06
C TYR A 247 14.70 2.75 -14.07
N ILE A 248 15.47 1.73 -13.76
CA ILE A 248 15.26 0.84 -12.61
C ILE A 248 16.40 1.10 -11.64
N TYR A 249 16.06 1.58 -10.44
CA TYR A 249 16.99 1.79 -9.33
C TYR A 249 16.97 0.57 -8.43
N ASP A 250 18.10 -0.04 -8.17
CA ASP A 250 18.30 -1.17 -7.27
C ASP A 250 18.55 -0.64 -5.84
N LEU A 251 17.73 -1.05 -4.88
CA LEU A 251 17.76 -0.56 -3.50
C LEU A 251 18.86 -1.21 -2.65
N GLU A 252 19.35 -2.37 -3.05
CA GLU A 252 20.41 -3.10 -2.34
C GLU A 252 21.79 -2.55 -2.75
N THR A 253 22.03 -2.46 -4.04
CA THR A 253 23.31 -1.99 -4.58
C THR A 253 23.41 -0.45 -4.67
N ASN A 254 22.28 0.26 -4.52
CA ASN A 254 22.17 1.71 -4.73
C ASN A 254 22.63 2.16 -6.12
N THR A 255 22.40 1.34 -7.14
CA THR A 255 22.73 1.62 -8.54
C THR A 255 21.47 1.72 -9.39
N GLN A 256 21.57 2.36 -10.54
CA GLN A 256 20.46 2.41 -11.49
C GLN A 256 20.87 1.89 -12.85
N ARG A 257 19.95 1.23 -13.54
CA ARG A 257 20.11 0.83 -14.94
C ARG A 257 19.06 1.50 -15.81
N LEU A 258 19.48 1.86 -17.02
CA LEU A 258 18.59 2.37 -18.05
C LEU A 258 17.74 1.19 -18.59
N LEU A 259 16.41 1.34 -18.54
CA LEU A 259 15.47 0.39 -19.15
C LEU A 259 15.07 0.83 -20.56
N LEU A 260 14.70 2.12 -20.71
CA LEU A 260 14.25 2.69 -21.98
C LEU A 260 14.72 4.13 -22.11
N GLN A 261 15.21 4.50 -23.29
CA GLN A 261 15.42 5.87 -23.72
C GLN A 261 14.61 6.13 -24.99
N SER A 262 13.99 7.29 -25.09
CA SER A 262 13.17 7.67 -26.25
C SER A 262 13.46 9.12 -26.68
N GLN A 263 13.23 9.41 -27.97
CA GLN A 263 13.11 10.78 -28.47
C GLN A 263 11.68 11.33 -28.26
N ASN A 264 10.72 10.44 -28.06
CA ASN A 264 9.32 10.75 -27.81
C ASN A 264 9.05 10.87 -26.31
N PRO A 265 8.11 11.73 -25.86
CA PRO A 265 7.71 11.82 -24.47
C PRO A 265 7.24 10.49 -23.92
N LEU A 266 7.69 10.15 -22.71
CA LEU A 266 7.31 8.97 -21.97
C LEU A 266 6.53 9.37 -20.71
N PHE A 267 5.60 8.51 -20.25
CA PHE A 267 4.76 8.79 -19.09
C PHE A 267 4.49 7.52 -18.27
N ALA A 268 4.24 7.71 -16.98
CA ALA A 268 3.63 6.80 -16.03
C ALA A 268 4.09 5.34 -16.10
N PRO A 269 5.40 5.05 -15.96
CA PRO A 269 5.87 3.68 -15.97
C PRO A 269 5.33 2.90 -14.76
N ARG A 270 4.93 1.63 -14.96
CA ARG A 270 4.34 0.74 -13.95
C ARG A 270 4.81 -0.69 -14.11
N TRP A 271 5.03 -1.40 -12.99
CA TRP A 271 5.32 -2.83 -12.99
C TRP A 271 4.07 -3.68 -13.20
N SER A 272 4.23 -4.84 -13.82
CA SER A 272 3.26 -5.94 -13.65
C SER A 272 3.39 -6.57 -12.25
N PRO A 273 2.33 -7.21 -11.70
CA PRO A 273 2.37 -7.83 -10.37
C PRO A 273 3.43 -8.93 -10.22
N ASP A 274 3.79 -9.61 -11.31
CA ASP A 274 4.84 -10.64 -11.35
C ASP A 274 6.25 -10.07 -11.55
N GLY A 275 6.38 -8.73 -11.69
CA GLY A 275 7.65 -8.04 -11.92
C GLY A 275 8.31 -8.27 -13.28
N LYS A 276 7.68 -9.01 -14.19
CA LYS A 276 8.28 -9.37 -15.48
C LYS A 276 8.11 -8.31 -16.56
N TRP A 277 7.07 -7.47 -16.44
CA TRP A 277 6.71 -6.48 -17.43
C TRP A 277 6.68 -5.08 -16.84
N VAL A 278 6.92 -4.10 -17.71
CA VAL A 278 6.74 -2.67 -17.44
C VAL A 278 5.77 -2.11 -18.45
N LEU A 279 4.65 -1.51 -17.96
CA LEU A 279 3.80 -0.63 -18.75
C LEU A 279 4.41 0.77 -18.77
N TYR A 280 4.20 1.49 -19.84
CA TYR A 280 4.47 2.93 -19.95
C TYR A 280 3.61 3.51 -21.08
N SER A 281 3.44 4.82 -21.09
CA SER A 281 2.79 5.51 -22.21
C SER A 281 3.83 6.29 -22.99
N MET A 282 3.66 6.36 -24.30
CA MET A 282 4.56 7.08 -25.20
C MET A 282 3.78 7.87 -26.23
N ALA A 283 4.13 9.16 -26.39
CA ALA A 283 3.55 10.02 -27.40
C ALA A 283 4.32 9.91 -28.73
N VAL A 284 3.64 9.45 -29.79
CA VAL A 284 4.20 9.30 -31.12
C VAL A 284 3.32 10.03 -32.14
N ALA A 285 3.88 10.93 -32.93
CA ALA A 285 3.16 11.66 -33.99
C ALA A 285 1.88 12.38 -33.52
N GLY A 286 1.90 12.88 -32.27
CA GLY A 286 0.76 13.63 -31.68
C GLY A 286 -0.28 12.76 -30.99
N ASN A 287 -0.16 11.43 -31.01
CA ASN A 287 -1.00 10.50 -30.26
C ASN A 287 -0.22 9.85 -29.10
N THR A 288 -0.89 9.49 -28.02
CA THR A 288 -0.28 8.83 -26.87
C THR A 288 -0.92 7.48 -26.62
N ASP A 289 -0.11 6.44 -26.61
CA ASP A 289 -0.56 5.07 -26.45
C ASP A 289 0.16 4.34 -25.31
N ILE A 290 -0.45 3.27 -24.84
CA ILE A 290 0.11 2.39 -23.81
C ILE A 290 0.93 1.29 -24.47
N TYR A 291 2.13 1.10 -23.93
CA TYR A 291 3.07 0.06 -24.33
C TYR A 291 3.42 -0.84 -23.15
N LYS A 292 3.79 -2.07 -23.46
CA LYS A 292 4.31 -3.05 -22.52
C LYS A 292 5.66 -3.57 -23.03
N MET A 293 6.65 -3.65 -22.14
CA MET A 293 7.96 -4.22 -22.45
C MET A 293 8.47 -5.13 -21.32
N PRO A 294 9.36 -6.12 -21.60
CA PRO A 294 9.98 -6.90 -20.55
C PRO A 294 10.78 -6.02 -19.57
N ALA A 295 10.67 -6.28 -18.28
CA ALA A 295 11.45 -5.57 -17.25
C ALA A 295 12.96 -5.81 -17.37
N ALA A 296 13.37 -6.93 -17.99
CA ALA A 296 14.76 -7.23 -18.33
C ALA A 296 15.30 -6.37 -19.50
N GLY A 297 14.42 -5.68 -20.22
CA GLY A 297 14.71 -4.99 -21.47
C GLY A 297 14.27 -5.81 -22.69
N GLY A 298 14.22 -5.20 -23.87
CA GLY A 298 13.82 -5.85 -25.11
C GLY A 298 12.75 -5.07 -25.88
N GLY A 299 12.11 -5.72 -26.84
CA GLY A 299 11.09 -5.10 -27.70
C GLY A 299 9.83 -4.75 -26.93
N ALA A 300 9.26 -3.59 -27.27
CA ALA A 300 7.99 -3.12 -26.71
C ALA A 300 6.80 -3.61 -27.57
N ILE A 301 5.68 -3.88 -26.92
CA ILE A 301 4.40 -4.22 -27.53
C ILE A 301 3.44 -3.05 -27.30
N ARG A 302 2.90 -2.48 -28.36
CA ARG A 302 1.84 -1.45 -28.29
C ARG A 302 0.52 -2.14 -27.92
N LEU A 303 -0.16 -1.65 -26.88
CA LEU A 303 -1.42 -2.23 -26.39
C LEU A 303 -2.64 -1.43 -26.82
N THR A 304 -2.51 -0.12 -27.04
CA THR A 304 -3.58 0.73 -27.56
C THR A 304 -3.19 1.35 -28.89
N ASP A 305 -4.18 1.55 -29.79
CA ASP A 305 -3.98 2.08 -31.14
C ASP A 305 -5.24 2.86 -31.57
N THR A 306 -5.65 3.81 -30.78
CA THR A 306 -6.83 4.66 -31.06
C THR A 306 -6.42 6.13 -31.12
N PRO A 307 -7.17 6.99 -31.80
CA PRO A 307 -6.82 8.42 -31.91
C PRO A 307 -7.05 9.21 -30.61
N GLY A 308 -7.16 8.57 -29.45
CA GLY A 308 -7.26 9.19 -28.14
C GLY A 308 -5.93 9.15 -27.38
N ILE A 309 -5.78 10.02 -26.37
CA ILE A 309 -4.66 9.99 -25.44
C ILE A 309 -4.91 8.88 -24.41
N ASP A 310 -4.14 7.79 -24.51
CA ASP A 310 -4.18 6.65 -23.60
C ASP A 310 -2.96 6.68 -22.69
N ILE A 311 -3.16 6.85 -21.37
CA ILE A 311 -2.06 7.09 -20.44
C ILE A 311 -2.31 6.40 -19.08
N GLY A 312 -1.23 6.13 -18.31
CA GLY A 312 -1.33 5.80 -16.90
C GLY A 312 -1.85 4.39 -16.59
N GLY A 313 -1.48 3.39 -17.38
CA GLY A 313 -1.93 2.00 -17.16
C GLY A 313 -1.53 1.42 -15.81
N SER A 314 -2.47 0.73 -15.12
CA SER A 314 -2.26 -0.02 -13.87
C SER A 314 -2.82 -1.43 -14.01
N PHE A 315 -2.00 -2.44 -13.73
CA PHE A 315 -2.45 -3.84 -13.73
C PHE A 315 -3.40 -4.15 -12.57
N SER A 316 -4.33 -5.07 -12.79
CA SER A 316 -5.04 -5.78 -11.71
C SER A 316 -4.04 -6.65 -10.90
N PRO A 317 -4.33 -6.98 -9.63
CA PRO A 317 -3.40 -7.76 -8.79
C PRO A 317 -3.07 -9.15 -9.34
N ASP A 318 -3.98 -9.75 -10.08
CA ASP A 318 -3.79 -11.04 -10.77
C ASP A 318 -3.04 -10.91 -12.12
N GLY A 319 -2.76 -9.67 -12.54
CA GLY A 319 -2.07 -9.38 -13.80
C GLY A 319 -2.88 -9.61 -15.07
N SER A 320 -4.16 -9.98 -14.96
CA SER A 320 -5.00 -10.34 -16.12
C SER A 320 -5.55 -9.13 -16.86
N ARG A 321 -5.71 -7.99 -16.20
CA ARG A 321 -6.32 -6.77 -16.72
C ARG A 321 -5.48 -5.53 -16.46
N ILE A 322 -5.78 -4.47 -17.21
CA ILE A 322 -5.16 -3.15 -17.08
C ILE A 322 -6.28 -2.12 -17.05
N VAL A 323 -6.27 -1.19 -16.07
CA VAL A 323 -7.05 0.05 -16.11
C VAL A 323 -6.16 1.18 -16.58
N PHE A 324 -6.73 2.13 -17.33
CA PHE A 324 -6.00 3.26 -17.89
C PHE A 324 -6.92 4.45 -18.10
N GLU A 325 -6.33 5.61 -18.29
CA GLU A 325 -7.01 6.84 -18.64
C GLU A 325 -7.05 6.98 -20.16
N SER A 326 -8.22 7.36 -20.72
CA SER A 326 -8.38 7.66 -22.15
C SER A 326 -9.38 8.79 -22.39
N ASP A 327 -9.09 9.66 -23.35
CA ASP A 327 -9.99 10.73 -23.78
C ASP A 327 -10.73 10.40 -25.09
N ARG A 328 -10.59 9.17 -25.60
CA ARG A 328 -11.22 8.71 -26.86
C ARG A 328 -12.74 8.88 -26.93
N SER A 329 -13.42 9.05 -25.78
CA SER A 329 -14.86 9.34 -25.70
C SER A 329 -15.18 10.84 -25.55
N GLY A 330 -14.23 11.73 -25.85
CA GLY A 330 -14.40 13.19 -25.82
C GLY A 330 -13.91 13.84 -24.51
N SER A 331 -13.68 13.08 -23.46
CA SER A 331 -13.04 13.54 -22.21
C SER A 331 -12.35 12.39 -21.50
N GLN A 332 -11.38 12.71 -20.65
CA GLN A 332 -10.62 11.73 -19.87
C GLN A 332 -11.53 10.89 -18.97
N GLN A 333 -11.50 9.58 -19.16
CA GLN A 333 -12.29 8.58 -18.44
C GLN A 333 -11.43 7.36 -18.13
N VAL A 334 -11.88 6.54 -17.18
CA VAL A 334 -11.23 5.26 -16.88
C VAL A 334 -11.75 4.21 -17.86
N TYR A 335 -10.80 3.54 -18.49
CA TYR A 335 -10.99 2.38 -19.36
C TYR A 335 -10.36 1.15 -18.74
N ALA A 336 -10.81 -0.02 -19.14
CA ALA A 336 -10.18 -1.29 -18.81
C ALA A 336 -9.94 -2.10 -20.08
N MET A 337 -8.89 -2.93 -20.06
CA MET A 337 -8.55 -3.88 -21.13
C MET A 337 -7.95 -5.16 -20.52
N ASN A 338 -7.85 -6.22 -21.30
CA ASN A 338 -7.03 -7.38 -20.95
C ASN A 338 -5.54 -7.03 -21.01
N ALA A 339 -4.69 -7.80 -20.32
CA ALA A 339 -3.24 -7.55 -20.28
C ALA A 339 -2.52 -7.71 -21.63
N ASP A 340 -3.19 -8.26 -22.64
CA ASP A 340 -2.71 -8.34 -24.01
C ASP A 340 -3.15 -7.15 -24.89
N GLY A 341 -3.96 -6.21 -24.34
CA GLY A 341 -4.50 -5.05 -25.06
C GLY A 341 -5.89 -5.27 -25.67
N SER A 342 -6.44 -6.47 -25.60
CA SER A 342 -7.80 -6.77 -26.10
C SER A 342 -8.90 -6.30 -25.13
N ASP A 343 -10.18 -6.33 -25.56
CA ASP A 343 -11.38 -5.97 -24.79
C ASP A 343 -11.29 -4.57 -24.13
N GLN A 344 -10.87 -3.57 -24.90
CA GLN A 344 -10.78 -2.20 -24.41
C GLN A 344 -12.18 -1.59 -24.27
N ARG A 345 -12.57 -1.22 -23.06
CA ARG A 345 -13.88 -0.64 -22.79
C ARG A 345 -13.83 0.44 -21.71
N ARG A 346 -14.65 1.47 -21.88
CA ARG A 346 -14.89 2.46 -20.85
C ARG A 346 -15.61 1.83 -19.66
N ILE A 347 -15.16 2.15 -18.44
CA ILE A 347 -15.80 1.68 -17.20
C ILE A 347 -16.31 2.84 -16.32
N SER A 348 -15.85 4.08 -16.51
CA SER A 348 -16.38 5.26 -15.80
C SER A 348 -17.43 5.99 -16.63
N PHE A 349 -18.62 6.21 -16.06
CA PHE A 349 -19.77 6.86 -16.72
C PHE A 349 -20.35 8.03 -15.93
N PHE A 350 -19.65 8.51 -14.94
CA PHE A 350 -20.01 9.70 -14.16
C PHE A 350 -19.56 10.98 -14.89
N GLY A 351 -20.08 12.14 -14.45
CA GLY A 351 -19.69 13.45 -15.01
C GLY A 351 -18.26 13.83 -14.64
N GLY A 352 -17.69 14.80 -15.34
CA GLY A 352 -16.32 15.25 -15.13
C GLY A 352 -15.27 14.41 -15.85
N ARG A 353 -14.01 14.49 -15.38
CA ARG A 353 -12.87 13.75 -15.93
C ARG A 353 -12.28 12.84 -14.85
N ALA A 354 -11.76 11.70 -15.25
CA ALA A 354 -11.07 10.78 -14.37
C ALA A 354 -9.65 10.54 -14.87
N ALA A 355 -8.66 10.68 -13.98
CA ALA A 355 -7.24 10.59 -14.29
C ALA A 355 -6.50 9.70 -13.29
N THR A 356 -5.31 9.24 -13.69
CA THR A 356 -4.38 8.46 -12.85
C THR A 356 -5.02 7.27 -12.13
N PRO A 357 -5.73 6.36 -12.82
CA PRO A 357 -6.34 5.21 -12.17
C PRO A 357 -5.30 4.23 -11.63
N GLU A 358 -5.54 3.72 -10.42
CA GLU A 358 -4.71 2.69 -9.80
C GLU A 358 -5.57 1.59 -9.20
N TRP A 359 -5.29 0.34 -9.59
CA TRP A 359 -6.01 -0.82 -9.07
C TRP A 359 -5.60 -1.12 -7.64
N SER A 360 -6.59 -1.39 -6.77
CA SER A 360 -6.36 -1.83 -5.40
C SER A 360 -5.59 -3.16 -5.38
N PRO A 361 -4.64 -3.37 -4.46
CA PRO A 361 -3.97 -4.66 -4.29
C PRO A 361 -4.93 -5.79 -3.88
N ARG A 362 -6.16 -5.47 -3.45
CA ARG A 362 -7.23 -6.43 -3.16
C ARG A 362 -8.04 -6.82 -4.40
N GLY A 363 -7.92 -6.06 -5.48
CA GLY A 363 -8.69 -6.30 -6.71
C GLY A 363 -10.14 -5.79 -6.68
N ASP A 364 -10.60 -5.28 -5.57
CA ASP A 364 -11.99 -4.91 -5.29
C ASP A 364 -12.34 -3.46 -5.66
N GLN A 365 -11.34 -2.58 -5.80
CA GLN A 365 -11.54 -1.17 -6.10
C GLN A 365 -10.48 -0.60 -7.05
N ILE A 366 -10.81 0.54 -7.66
CA ILE A 366 -9.92 1.38 -8.46
C ILE A 366 -9.96 2.76 -7.82
N ALA A 367 -8.80 3.28 -7.39
CA ALA A 367 -8.63 4.66 -6.97
C ALA A 367 -8.25 5.52 -8.18
N PHE A 368 -8.70 6.77 -8.20
CA PHE A 368 -8.37 7.69 -9.28
C PHE A 368 -8.55 9.15 -8.83
N THR A 369 -7.95 10.07 -9.58
CA THR A 369 -8.19 11.50 -9.43
C THR A 369 -9.46 11.86 -10.23
N HIS A 370 -10.50 12.34 -9.57
CA HIS A 370 -11.73 12.81 -10.20
C HIS A 370 -11.75 14.33 -10.27
N VAL A 371 -11.99 14.87 -11.47
CA VAL A 371 -11.94 16.30 -11.75
C VAL A 371 -13.36 16.82 -12.05
N VAL A 372 -13.98 17.42 -11.04
CA VAL A 372 -15.28 18.12 -11.12
C VAL A 372 -15.15 19.43 -10.35
N GLY A 373 -14.73 20.50 -11.04
CA GLY A 373 -14.33 21.75 -10.40
C GLY A 373 -12.98 21.60 -9.69
N ASN A 374 -12.94 20.90 -8.55
CA ASN A 374 -11.73 20.52 -7.83
C ASN A 374 -11.20 19.15 -8.27
N LEU A 375 -9.96 18.83 -7.89
CA LEU A 375 -9.38 17.51 -8.07
C LEU A 375 -9.50 16.76 -6.73
N ARG A 376 -10.13 15.59 -6.73
CA ARG A 376 -10.41 14.79 -5.54
C ARG A 376 -9.98 13.35 -5.74
N ILE A 377 -9.58 12.71 -4.66
CA ILE A 377 -9.38 11.26 -4.68
C ILE A 377 -10.74 10.59 -4.55
N ALA A 378 -11.02 9.71 -5.48
CA ALA A 378 -12.24 8.91 -5.52
C ALA A 378 -11.91 7.43 -5.73
N VAL A 379 -12.85 6.58 -5.37
CA VAL A 379 -12.80 5.13 -5.63
C VAL A 379 -14.08 4.67 -6.30
N MET A 380 -13.98 3.58 -7.07
CA MET A 380 -15.11 2.85 -7.67
C MET A 380 -14.78 1.36 -7.71
N ASP A 381 -15.79 0.50 -7.89
CA ASP A 381 -15.56 -0.92 -8.15
C ASP A 381 -15.00 -1.17 -9.56
N PRO A 382 -14.43 -2.33 -9.88
CA PRO A 382 -13.87 -2.63 -11.20
C PRO A 382 -14.90 -2.67 -12.34
N SER A 383 -16.21 -2.66 -12.03
CA SER A 383 -17.28 -2.51 -13.01
C SER A 383 -17.61 -1.04 -13.32
N GLY A 384 -16.99 -0.10 -12.59
CA GLY A 384 -17.19 1.35 -12.73
C GLY A 384 -18.37 1.91 -11.92
N ARG A 385 -18.94 1.12 -11.01
CA ARG A 385 -20.03 1.53 -10.11
C ARG A 385 -19.50 1.92 -8.73
N GLY A 386 -20.38 2.42 -7.88
CA GLY A 386 -20.05 2.72 -6.49
C GLY A 386 -19.06 3.87 -6.33
N LEU A 387 -19.15 4.90 -7.21
CA LEU A 387 -18.32 6.11 -7.08
C LEU A 387 -18.47 6.71 -5.68
N ARG A 388 -17.33 6.89 -5.01
CA ARG A 388 -17.26 7.49 -3.69
C ARG A 388 -16.05 8.39 -3.60
N TYR A 389 -16.24 9.62 -3.10
CA TYR A 389 -15.16 10.55 -2.82
C TYR A 389 -14.55 10.26 -1.45
N LEU A 390 -13.24 10.26 -1.38
CA LEU A 390 -12.49 10.10 -0.14
C LEU A 390 -11.93 11.43 0.37
N THR A 391 -11.75 12.41 -0.51
CA THR A 391 -11.25 13.74 -0.15
C THR A 391 -12.13 14.84 -0.71
N ASP A 392 -12.07 16.03 -0.09
CA ASP A 392 -12.79 17.22 -0.54
C ASP A 392 -11.90 18.47 -0.45
N SER A 393 -10.78 18.44 -1.16
CA SER A 393 -9.79 19.51 -1.18
C SER A 393 -9.77 20.20 -2.55
N TRP A 394 -8.90 21.21 -2.65
CA TRP A 394 -8.69 21.96 -3.89
C TRP A 394 -8.05 21.12 -4.99
N GLN A 395 -6.96 20.38 -4.68
CA GLN A 395 -6.18 19.65 -5.68
C GLN A 395 -5.44 18.47 -5.04
N ASP A 396 -6.09 17.31 -5.09
CA ASP A 396 -5.57 16.02 -4.64
C ASP A 396 -5.37 15.12 -5.85
N GLU A 397 -4.16 14.58 -6.03
CA GLU A 397 -3.76 13.88 -7.25
C GLU A 397 -2.92 12.63 -6.98
N ALA A 398 -2.87 11.74 -7.98
CA ALA A 398 -2.03 10.57 -8.07
C ALA A 398 -2.17 9.65 -6.84
N PRO A 399 -3.33 9.03 -6.65
CA PRO A 399 -3.52 8.07 -5.57
C PRO A 399 -2.58 6.88 -5.72
N THR A 400 -2.13 6.32 -4.59
CA THR A 400 -1.44 5.03 -4.51
C THR A 400 -1.91 4.29 -3.27
N TRP A 401 -2.01 2.96 -3.37
CA TRP A 401 -2.55 2.13 -2.32
C TRP A 401 -1.49 1.68 -1.32
N ALA A 402 -1.83 1.65 -0.03
CA ALA A 402 -1.11 0.85 0.95
C ALA A 402 -1.20 -0.64 0.59
N PRO A 403 -0.21 -1.48 0.99
CA PRO A 403 -0.19 -2.90 0.66
C PRO A 403 -1.46 -3.68 1.03
N ASN A 404 -2.16 -3.25 2.08
CA ASN A 404 -3.41 -3.88 2.54
C ASN A 404 -4.67 -3.41 1.79
N GLY A 405 -4.56 -2.41 0.90
CA GLY A 405 -5.69 -1.87 0.16
C GLY A 405 -6.74 -1.14 1.02
N ARG A 406 -6.37 -0.64 2.22
CA ARG A 406 -7.28 0.07 3.13
C ARG A 406 -6.98 1.56 3.24
N ILE A 407 -5.78 1.97 2.87
CA ILE A 407 -5.33 3.36 2.93
C ILE A 407 -4.84 3.76 1.56
N ILE A 408 -5.17 4.97 1.16
CA ILE A 408 -4.68 5.60 -0.06
C ILE A 408 -3.78 6.77 0.33
N GLN A 409 -2.62 6.84 -0.30
CA GLN A 409 -1.73 7.98 -0.25
C GLN A 409 -1.83 8.75 -1.57
N PHE A 410 -1.74 10.07 -1.47
CA PHE A 410 -1.84 10.99 -2.60
C PHE A 410 -1.01 12.25 -2.30
N PHE A 411 -0.83 13.11 -3.26
CA PHE A 411 -0.29 14.44 -2.96
C PHE A 411 -1.36 15.51 -3.13
N ARG A 412 -1.25 16.55 -2.29
CA ARG A 412 -2.09 17.73 -2.29
C ARG A 412 -1.28 18.95 -2.66
N THR A 413 -1.76 19.68 -3.67
CA THR A 413 -1.18 20.96 -4.04
C THR A 413 -1.93 22.09 -3.33
N GLU A 414 -1.20 22.93 -2.61
CA GLU A 414 -1.75 24.07 -1.88
C GLU A 414 -2.14 25.18 -2.86
N LYS A 415 -3.34 25.74 -2.69
CA LYS A 415 -3.85 26.83 -3.51
C LYS A 415 -2.98 28.10 -3.31
N GLY A 416 -2.55 28.69 -4.40
CA GLY A 416 -1.72 29.92 -4.41
C GLY A 416 -0.22 29.63 -4.36
N SER A 417 0.29 28.97 -3.35
CA SER A 417 1.73 28.66 -3.24
C SER A 417 2.20 27.61 -4.25
N GLY A 418 1.31 26.69 -4.65
CA GLY A 418 1.63 25.54 -5.49
C GLY A 418 2.60 24.54 -4.81
N LYS A 419 2.74 24.60 -3.48
CA LYS A 419 3.50 23.62 -2.71
C LYS A 419 2.76 22.29 -2.68
N ALA A 420 3.47 21.22 -2.92
CA ALA A 420 2.93 19.87 -2.87
C ALA A 420 3.29 19.22 -1.52
N SER A 421 2.36 18.47 -0.94
CA SER A 421 2.57 17.71 0.29
C SER A 421 1.88 16.36 0.20
N LEU A 422 2.42 15.36 0.90
CA LEU A 422 1.88 14.01 0.91
C LEU A 422 0.78 13.87 1.97
N TRP A 423 -0.29 13.20 1.60
CA TRP A 423 -1.46 12.96 2.44
C TRP A 423 -1.88 11.51 2.37
N GLN A 424 -2.56 11.05 3.40
CA GLN A 424 -3.14 9.71 3.47
C GLN A 424 -4.60 9.83 3.89
N VAL A 425 -5.43 8.93 3.39
CA VAL A 425 -6.84 8.80 3.75
C VAL A 425 -7.23 7.33 3.76
N ASP A 426 -8.05 6.92 4.71
CA ASP A 426 -8.63 5.59 4.71
C ASP A 426 -9.84 5.49 3.76
N LEU A 427 -10.33 4.27 3.54
CA LEU A 427 -11.49 4.04 2.66
C LEU A 427 -12.81 4.61 3.20
N THR A 428 -12.87 5.06 4.47
CA THR A 428 -14.05 5.75 5.00
C THR A 428 -14.07 7.24 4.64
N GLY A 429 -12.93 7.80 4.24
CA GLY A 429 -12.74 9.23 3.99
C GLY A 429 -12.68 10.08 5.28
N ARG A 430 -12.71 9.47 6.46
CA ARG A 430 -12.77 10.18 7.75
C ARG A 430 -11.40 10.42 8.38
N ASN A 431 -10.43 9.58 8.06
CA ASN A 431 -9.09 9.61 8.65
C ASN A 431 -8.08 10.20 7.66
N GLU A 432 -8.30 11.44 7.27
CA GLU A 432 -7.38 12.18 6.40
C GLU A 432 -6.25 12.82 7.21
N ARG A 433 -5.00 12.61 6.80
CA ARG A 433 -3.85 13.17 7.49
C ARG A 433 -2.69 13.49 6.56
N ARG A 434 -1.94 14.54 6.91
CA ARG A 434 -0.68 14.88 6.24
C ARG A 434 0.45 13.95 6.72
N LEU A 435 1.21 13.42 5.77
CA LEU A 435 2.47 12.74 6.06
C LEU A 435 3.60 13.77 6.05
N GLN A 436 4.39 13.81 7.12
CA GLN A 436 5.48 14.78 7.25
C GLN A 436 6.64 14.40 6.34
N THR A 437 7.09 15.35 5.53
CA THR A 437 8.26 15.22 4.66
C THR A 437 9.20 16.39 4.93
N PRO A 438 10.53 16.23 4.79
CA PRO A 438 11.49 17.32 5.03
C PRO A 438 11.36 18.49 4.06
N VAL A 439 10.79 18.25 2.89
CA VAL A 439 10.58 19.22 1.79
C VAL A 439 9.23 18.94 1.11
N ASP A 440 8.84 19.77 0.15
CA ASP A 440 7.64 19.51 -0.66
C ASP A 440 7.74 18.12 -1.32
N GLY A 441 6.61 17.45 -1.49
CA GLY A 441 6.57 16.09 -2.03
C GLY A 441 5.39 15.84 -2.96
N SER A 442 5.65 15.19 -4.10
CA SER A 442 4.64 14.78 -5.09
C SER A 442 4.85 13.32 -5.53
N ASP A 443 3.97 12.82 -6.37
CA ASP A 443 4.03 11.50 -7.00
C ASP A 443 4.36 10.36 -6.01
N PRO A 444 3.60 10.16 -4.92
CA PRO A 444 3.89 9.08 -3.99
C PRO A 444 3.69 7.71 -4.63
N ALA A 445 4.46 6.74 -4.15
CA ALA A 445 4.32 5.33 -4.49
C ALA A 445 4.52 4.51 -3.22
N TRP A 446 3.46 3.90 -2.73
CA TRP A 446 3.54 3.01 -1.58
C TRP A 446 4.13 1.67 -2.03
N GLY A 447 5.19 1.24 -1.35
CA GLY A 447 5.85 -0.04 -1.62
C GLY A 447 5.14 -1.20 -0.94
N PRO A 448 5.43 -2.44 -1.35
CA PRO A 448 4.97 -3.64 -0.64
C PRO A 448 5.57 -3.72 0.76
N LEU A 449 5.10 -4.69 1.56
CA LEU A 449 5.75 -5.02 2.84
C LEU A 449 7.22 -5.39 2.63
N ARG A 450 8.04 -5.00 3.59
CA ARG A 450 9.46 -5.35 3.59
C ARG A 450 9.64 -6.84 3.92
N PRO A 451 10.47 -7.58 3.18
CA PRO A 451 10.71 -9.00 3.40
C PRO A 451 11.37 -9.31 4.74
#